data_e59231858b513d91d224951c08224ee7
#
_entry.id   e59231858b513d91d224951c08224ee7
#
_cell.length_a   1.000
_cell.length_b   1.000
_cell.length_c   1.000
_cell.angle_alpha   90.00
_cell.angle_beta   90.00
_cell.angle_gamma   90.00
#
_symmetry.space_group_name_H-M   'P 1'
#
loop_
_entity.id
_entity.type
_entity.pdbx_description
1 polymer ?
#
loop_
_entity_poly.entity_id
_entity_poly.type
_entity_poly.pdbx_seq_one_letter_code
_entity_poly.pdbx_strand_id
1 'polypeptide(L)'
;ILGAEQSGFITDLGYETYQKILNEALSELRDQEFSQLFADRKDANDNYVHDCFIESDMELMLPNWYVESQTERMALYRELDNIQNERALEEYKQRLTDRFGRIPDEAGDLMTMVRLRWLAQRYGVERLILKRGKMHAYLVSNQKSAFYESKEFEELIQYCMTNYKRCALSEKDNKRIVQVSNINSVDDAYKVFKELRVKS
;
A
#
# COMPACT_ATOMS: atom_id res chain seq x y z
N ILE A 1 6.31 10.37 19.64
CA ILE A 1 5.86 11.13 20.82
C ILE A 1 4.36 10.96 20.95
N LEU A 2 3.95 9.77 21.36
CA LEU A 2 2.56 9.50 21.74
C LEU A 2 2.50 9.54 23.26
N GLY A 3 1.74 10.48 23.82
CA GLY A 3 1.54 10.59 25.27
C GLY A 3 0.87 9.33 25.84
N ALA A 4 1.05 9.06 27.14
CA ALA A 4 0.54 7.87 27.82
C ALA A 4 -0.98 7.67 27.69
N GLU A 5 -1.75 8.73 27.48
CA GLU A 5 -3.20 8.67 27.26
C GLU A 5 -3.60 8.17 25.88
N GLN A 6 -2.74 8.31 24.87
CA GLN A 6 -2.99 7.77 23.52
C GLN A 6 -2.60 6.29 23.40
N SER A 7 -1.79 5.78 24.29
CA SER A 7 -1.35 4.38 24.29
C SER A 7 -2.50 3.39 24.54
N GLY A 8 -3.54 3.78 25.30
CA GLY A 8 -4.73 2.96 25.55
C GLY A 8 -5.61 2.74 24.32
N PHE A 9 -5.63 3.68 23.38
CA PHE A 9 -6.33 3.57 22.10
C PHE A 9 -5.61 2.71 21.05
N ILE A 10 -4.31 2.48 21.25
CA ILE A 10 -3.46 1.80 20.26
C ILE A 10 -3.53 0.27 20.41
N THR A 11 -4.16 -0.26 21.46
CA THR A 11 -4.19 -1.71 21.76
C THR A 11 -4.85 -2.55 20.66
N ASP A 12 -5.83 -1.98 19.93
CA ASP A 12 -6.56 -2.67 18.86
C ASP A 12 -6.25 -2.10 17.46
N LEU A 13 -5.17 -1.33 17.33
CA LEU A 13 -4.83 -0.70 16.07
C LEU A 13 -4.23 -1.68 15.08
N GLY A 14 -4.92 -1.86 13.95
CA GLY A 14 -4.37 -2.45 12.76
C GLY A 14 -3.30 -1.54 12.12
N TYR A 15 -2.58 -2.09 11.17
CA TYR A 15 -1.53 -1.40 10.43
C TYR A 15 -2.01 -0.12 9.73
N GLU A 16 -3.27 -0.05 9.29
CA GLU A 16 -3.87 1.13 8.68
C GLU A 16 -3.86 2.33 9.62
N THR A 17 -4.26 2.14 10.87
CA THR A 17 -4.27 3.23 11.86
C THR A 17 -2.86 3.64 12.23
N TYR A 18 -1.92 2.69 12.31
CA TYR A 18 -0.49 3.00 12.44
C TYR A 18 -0.01 3.91 11.30
N GLN A 19 -0.34 3.58 10.05
CA GLN A 19 0.02 4.41 8.90
C GLN A 19 -0.64 5.78 8.91
N LYS A 20 -1.91 5.89 9.34
CA LYS A 20 -2.58 7.19 9.49
C LYS A 20 -1.84 8.09 10.47
N ILE A 21 -1.53 7.58 11.65
CA ILE A 21 -0.79 8.33 12.68
C ILE A 21 0.58 8.79 12.15
N LEU A 22 1.29 7.89 11.47
CA LEU A 22 2.59 8.20 10.88
C LEU A 22 2.48 9.26 9.78
N ASN A 23 1.49 9.15 8.90
CA ASN A 23 1.27 10.09 7.80
C ASN A 23 0.80 11.45 8.29
N GLU A 24 -0.03 11.53 9.32
CA GLU A 24 -0.42 12.80 9.96
C GLU A 24 0.81 13.50 10.56
N ALA A 25 1.66 12.77 11.28
CA ALA A 25 2.90 13.30 11.84
C ALA A 25 3.91 13.75 10.75
N LEU A 26 3.94 13.08 9.60
CA LEU A 26 4.83 13.40 8.48
C LEU A 26 4.25 14.45 7.54
N SER A 27 2.92 14.60 7.43
CA SER A 27 2.30 15.60 6.56
C SER A 27 2.63 17.02 7.01
N GLU A 28 2.68 17.25 8.31
CA GLU A 28 3.14 18.54 8.86
C GLU A 28 4.59 18.89 8.48
N LEU A 29 5.42 17.88 8.22
CA LEU A 29 6.81 18.04 7.80
C LEU A 29 6.99 18.09 6.28
N ARG A 30 6.08 17.47 5.52
CA ARG A 30 6.16 17.38 4.04
C ARG A 30 5.65 18.62 3.30
N ASP A 31 4.73 19.38 3.89
CA ASP A 31 4.12 20.53 3.22
C ASP A 31 5.10 21.70 2.99
N GLN A 32 6.28 21.66 3.58
CA GLN A 32 7.22 22.79 3.50
C GLN A 32 8.46 22.59 2.61
N GLU A 33 8.93 21.40 2.31
CA GLU A 33 10.22 21.26 1.61
C GLU A 33 10.34 20.20 0.49
N PHE A 34 9.46 19.23 0.37
CA PHE A 34 9.72 18.05 -0.46
C PHE A 34 8.89 17.90 -1.75
N SER A 35 7.75 18.54 -1.87
CA SER A 35 6.83 18.30 -3.00
C SER A 35 7.31 18.84 -4.36
N GLN A 36 8.25 19.77 -4.36
CA GLN A 36 8.74 20.40 -5.60
C GLN A 36 9.99 19.76 -6.20
N LEU A 37 10.77 19.01 -5.41
CA LEU A 37 12.05 18.46 -5.86
C LEU A 37 11.96 17.08 -6.53
N PHE A 38 10.87 16.36 -6.33
CA PHE A 38 10.74 14.96 -6.78
C PHE A 38 9.55 14.66 -7.70
N ALA A 39 8.82 15.68 -8.15
CA ALA A 39 7.57 15.51 -8.90
C ALA A 39 7.73 14.85 -10.29
N ASP A 40 8.92 14.79 -10.87
CA ASP A 40 9.08 14.46 -12.29
C ASP A 40 10.05 13.31 -12.59
N ARG A 41 10.57 12.60 -11.60
CA ARG A 41 11.53 11.50 -11.83
C ARG A 41 11.13 10.24 -11.08
N LYS A 42 11.33 9.08 -11.71
CA LYS A 42 11.30 7.80 -11.02
C LYS A 42 12.28 7.83 -9.87
N ASP A 43 11.91 7.24 -8.74
CA ASP A 43 12.82 7.08 -7.60
C ASP A 43 13.90 6.01 -7.90
N ALA A 44 14.82 5.79 -6.94
CA ALA A 44 15.88 4.78 -7.05
C ALA A 44 15.34 3.34 -7.24
N ASN A 45 14.06 3.10 -6.94
CA ASN A 45 13.37 1.82 -7.09
C ASN A 45 12.52 1.74 -8.37
N ASP A 46 12.68 2.69 -9.29
CA ASP A 46 11.94 2.76 -10.56
C ASP A 46 10.42 3.01 -10.38
N ASN A 47 10.03 3.71 -9.31
CA ASN A 47 8.65 4.06 -9.02
C ASN A 47 8.30 5.50 -9.43
N TYR A 48 7.06 5.71 -9.88
CA TYR A 48 6.52 7.04 -10.20
C TYR A 48 5.95 7.76 -8.99
N VAL A 49 5.67 7.03 -7.92
CA VAL A 49 5.13 7.53 -6.66
C VAL A 49 6.05 7.08 -5.53
N HIS A 50 6.42 8.01 -4.66
CA HIS A 50 7.33 7.73 -3.56
C HIS A 50 6.66 6.89 -2.46
N ASP A 51 5.36 7.08 -2.25
CA ASP A 51 4.57 6.36 -1.25
C ASP A 51 3.15 6.12 -1.76
N CYS A 52 2.56 4.99 -1.37
CA CYS A 52 1.17 4.64 -1.65
C CYS A 52 0.43 4.38 -0.35
N PHE A 53 -0.56 5.21 -0.06
CA PHE A 53 -1.42 5.03 1.09
C PHE A 53 -2.50 3.98 0.79
N ILE A 54 -2.59 2.92 1.62
CA ILE A 54 -3.59 1.86 1.46
C ILE A 54 -4.61 1.92 2.59
N GLU A 55 -5.89 2.08 2.22
CA GLU A 55 -7.04 1.90 3.10
C GLU A 55 -7.74 0.58 2.79
N SER A 56 -8.16 -0.14 3.83
CA SER A 56 -8.85 -1.42 3.66
C SER A 56 -9.88 -1.65 4.76
N ASP A 57 -10.96 -2.35 4.44
CA ASP A 57 -11.91 -2.92 5.41
C ASP A 57 -11.55 -4.36 5.81
N MET A 58 -10.41 -4.85 5.35
CA MET A 58 -9.88 -6.17 5.67
C MET A 58 -9.02 -6.12 6.93
N GLU A 59 -8.96 -7.22 7.67
CA GLU A 59 -8.07 -7.33 8.84
C GLU A 59 -6.61 -7.48 8.41
N LEU A 60 -5.86 -6.41 8.52
CA LEU A 60 -4.43 -6.33 8.21
C LEU A 60 -3.69 -5.95 9.49
N MET A 61 -3.26 -6.95 10.26
CA MET A 61 -2.69 -6.72 11.57
C MET A 61 -1.78 -7.86 12.04
N LEU A 62 -0.95 -7.55 13.04
CA LEU A 62 -0.35 -8.54 13.93
C LEU A 62 -1.30 -8.73 15.12
N PRO A 63 -1.99 -9.87 15.25
CA PRO A 63 -2.94 -10.09 16.34
C PRO A 63 -2.29 -9.99 17.72
N ASN A 64 -3.05 -9.54 18.72
CA ASN A 64 -2.57 -9.41 20.10
C ASN A 64 -2.11 -10.74 20.68
N TRP A 65 -2.79 -11.83 20.34
CA TRP A 65 -2.42 -13.17 20.81
C TRP A 65 -1.14 -13.68 20.15
N TYR A 66 -0.74 -13.14 19.02
CA TYR A 66 0.48 -13.52 18.30
C TYR A 66 1.69 -12.73 18.78
N VAL A 67 1.54 -11.41 18.92
CA VAL A 67 2.54 -10.51 19.50
C VAL A 67 1.88 -9.73 20.63
N GLU A 68 2.04 -10.18 21.85
CA GLU A 68 1.34 -9.62 23.01
C GLU A 68 1.75 -8.18 23.32
N SER A 69 3.04 -7.87 23.21
CA SER A 69 3.56 -6.53 23.48
C SER A 69 3.15 -5.52 22.44
N GLN A 70 2.41 -4.49 22.84
CA GLN A 70 2.05 -3.37 21.99
C GLN A 70 3.26 -2.63 21.44
N THR A 71 4.24 -2.36 22.27
CA THR A 71 5.49 -1.70 21.88
C THR A 71 6.22 -2.51 20.81
N GLU A 72 6.20 -3.82 20.94
CA GLU A 72 6.82 -4.73 19.98
C GLU A 72 6.04 -4.78 18.67
N ARG A 73 4.69 -4.82 18.70
CA ARG A 73 3.88 -4.71 17.48
C ARG A 73 4.16 -3.42 16.72
N MET A 74 4.26 -2.29 17.41
CA MET A 74 4.57 -1.01 16.79
C MET A 74 5.97 -1.00 16.16
N ALA A 75 6.96 -1.60 16.80
CA ALA A 75 8.30 -1.75 16.24
C ALA A 75 8.29 -2.65 14.99
N LEU A 76 7.53 -3.73 15.00
CA LEU A 76 7.36 -4.65 13.88
C LEU A 76 6.63 -3.99 12.70
N TYR A 77 5.60 -3.18 12.93
CA TYR A 77 4.95 -2.40 11.88
C TYR A 77 5.89 -1.38 11.26
N ARG A 78 6.69 -0.70 12.06
CA ARG A 78 7.69 0.25 11.56
C ARG A 78 8.75 -0.43 10.72
N GLU A 79 9.24 -1.59 11.15
CA GLU A 79 10.18 -2.40 10.37
C GLU A 79 9.56 -2.82 9.04
N LEU A 80 8.31 -3.35 9.07
CA LEU A 80 7.58 -3.78 7.87
C LEU A 80 7.39 -2.63 6.87
N ASP A 81 7.11 -1.42 7.36
CA ASP A 81 6.92 -0.23 6.54
C ASP A 81 8.18 0.21 5.77
N ASN A 82 9.34 -0.13 6.29
CA ASN A 82 10.64 0.16 5.67
C ASN A 82 11.17 -0.97 4.76
N ILE A 83 10.49 -2.09 4.67
CA ILE A 83 10.88 -3.20 3.79
C ILE A 83 10.52 -2.87 2.34
N GLN A 84 11.51 -2.95 1.45
CA GLN A 84 11.36 -2.55 0.05
C GLN A 84 11.68 -3.66 -0.96
N ASN A 85 11.98 -4.86 -0.51
CA ASN A 85 12.29 -5.97 -1.40
C ASN A 85 11.89 -7.32 -0.78
N GLU A 86 11.74 -8.31 -1.65
CA GLU A 86 11.27 -9.64 -1.27
C GLU A 86 12.21 -10.35 -0.30
N ARG A 87 13.51 -10.21 -0.48
CA ARG A 87 14.50 -10.84 0.41
C ARG A 87 14.34 -10.35 1.85
N ALA A 88 14.27 -9.03 2.04
CA ALA A 88 14.08 -8.44 3.37
C ALA A 88 12.72 -8.85 3.99
N LEU A 89 11.68 -9.00 3.16
CA LEU A 89 10.37 -9.47 3.61
C LEU A 89 10.41 -10.94 4.06
N GLU A 90 11.10 -11.81 3.34
CA GLU A 90 11.26 -13.21 3.75
C GLU A 90 12.11 -13.33 5.03
N GLU A 91 13.17 -12.56 5.16
CA GLU A 91 13.96 -12.48 6.40
C GLU A 91 13.11 -12.02 7.59
N TYR A 92 12.23 -11.04 7.39
CA TYR A 92 11.27 -10.57 8.39
C TYR A 92 10.27 -11.67 8.79
N LYS A 93 9.70 -12.38 7.83
CA LYS A 93 8.80 -13.52 8.07
C LYS A 93 9.50 -14.62 8.88
N GLN A 94 10.73 -14.94 8.52
CA GLN A 94 11.50 -15.96 9.24
C GLN A 94 11.72 -15.57 10.70
N ARG A 95 12.09 -14.32 10.97
CA ARG A 95 12.24 -13.82 12.34
C ARG A 95 10.92 -13.86 13.14
N LEU A 96 9.80 -13.51 12.53
CA LEU A 96 8.48 -13.64 13.16
C LEU A 96 8.17 -15.10 13.52
N THR A 97 8.38 -16.00 12.58
CA THR A 97 8.16 -17.44 12.80
C THR A 97 9.04 -18.00 13.91
N ASP A 98 10.32 -17.61 13.94
CA ASP A 98 11.28 -18.07 14.94
C ASP A 98 10.93 -17.56 16.35
N ARG A 99 10.38 -16.35 16.47
CA ARG A 99 10.06 -15.73 17.77
C ARG A 99 8.64 -16.02 18.25
N PHE A 100 7.66 -16.06 17.37
CA PHE A 100 6.24 -16.09 17.72
C PHE A 100 5.50 -17.31 17.20
N GLY A 101 6.19 -18.18 16.44
CA GLY A 101 5.58 -19.36 15.84
C GLY A 101 4.91 -19.06 14.48
N ARG A 102 4.04 -19.95 14.06
CA ARG A 102 3.37 -19.86 12.76
C ARG A 102 2.67 -18.50 12.57
N ILE A 103 2.93 -17.90 11.42
CA ILE A 103 2.33 -16.61 11.05
C ILE A 103 0.82 -16.80 10.83
N PRO A 104 -0.04 -16.04 11.53
CA PRO A 104 -1.49 -16.07 11.31
C PRO A 104 -1.88 -15.44 9.97
N ASP A 105 -3.07 -15.78 9.47
CA ASP A 105 -3.54 -15.34 8.15
C ASP A 105 -3.58 -13.81 8.02
N GLU A 106 -4.04 -13.10 9.05
CA GLU A 106 -4.09 -11.63 9.07
C GLU A 106 -2.69 -10.99 8.91
N ALA A 107 -1.67 -11.61 9.51
CA ALA A 107 -0.29 -11.16 9.35
C ALA A 107 0.28 -11.56 7.97
N GLY A 108 -0.14 -12.69 7.42
CA GLY A 108 0.17 -13.10 6.04
C GLY A 108 -0.40 -12.12 5.02
N ASP A 109 -1.65 -11.72 5.20
CA ASP A 109 -2.32 -10.71 4.38
C ASP A 109 -1.65 -9.34 4.46
N LEU A 110 -1.15 -8.98 5.63
CA LEU A 110 -0.37 -7.76 5.84
C LEU A 110 0.92 -7.77 4.99
N MET A 111 1.59 -8.91 4.87
CA MET A 111 2.79 -9.05 4.03
C MET A 111 2.46 -9.01 2.53
N THR A 112 1.33 -9.59 2.13
CA THR A 112 0.82 -9.47 0.76
C THR A 112 0.50 -8.01 0.44
N MET A 113 -0.05 -7.26 1.39
CA MET A 113 -0.30 -5.83 1.25
C MET A 113 1.00 -5.03 1.01
N VAL A 114 2.10 -5.40 1.65
CA VAL A 114 3.40 -4.76 1.41
C VAL A 114 3.86 -4.98 -0.04
N ARG A 115 3.72 -6.18 -0.57
CA ARG A 115 4.01 -6.48 -1.99
C ARG A 115 3.08 -5.71 -2.93
N LEU A 116 1.81 -5.63 -2.60
CA LEU A 116 0.82 -4.85 -3.33
C LEU A 116 1.22 -3.37 -3.37
N ARG A 117 1.69 -2.79 -2.27
CA ARG A 117 2.16 -1.41 -2.20
C ARG A 117 3.32 -1.15 -3.15
N TRP A 118 4.31 -2.03 -3.23
CA TRP A 118 5.42 -1.88 -4.17
C TRP A 118 4.94 -1.82 -5.62
N LEU A 119 4.02 -2.70 -5.99
CA LEU A 119 3.45 -2.71 -7.33
C LEU A 119 2.59 -1.45 -7.58
N ALA A 120 1.78 -1.04 -6.61
CA ALA A 120 0.99 0.17 -6.70
C ALA A 120 1.87 1.42 -6.93
N GLN A 121 2.96 1.56 -6.20
CA GLN A 121 3.92 2.65 -6.39
C GLN A 121 4.52 2.65 -7.81
N ARG A 122 4.87 1.49 -8.34
CA ARG A 122 5.38 1.35 -9.70
C ARG A 122 4.34 1.76 -10.75
N TYR A 123 3.07 1.45 -10.53
CA TYR A 123 1.96 1.82 -11.41
C TYR A 123 1.35 3.18 -11.10
N GLY A 124 2.10 4.06 -10.45
CA GLY A 124 1.71 5.45 -10.24
C GLY A 124 0.50 5.63 -9.33
N VAL A 125 0.23 4.70 -8.42
CA VAL A 125 -0.89 4.77 -7.48
C VAL A 125 -0.47 5.48 -6.20
N GLU A 126 -1.03 6.64 -5.93
CA GLU A 126 -0.81 7.42 -4.71
C GLU A 126 -1.65 6.90 -3.54
N ARG A 127 -2.85 6.42 -3.82
CA ARG A 127 -3.80 5.92 -2.83
C ARG A 127 -4.56 4.72 -3.37
N LEU A 128 -4.67 3.69 -2.55
CA LEU A 128 -5.38 2.46 -2.86
C LEU A 128 -6.44 2.21 -1.79
N ILE A 129 -7.70 2.07 -2.20
CA ILE A 129 -8.81 1.79 -1.30
C ILE A 129 -9.38 0.42 -1.64
N LEU A 130 -9.34 -0.50 -0.67
CA LEU A 130 -9.87 -1.86 -0.76
C LEU A 130 -11.07 -1.98 0.18
N LYS A 131 -12.27 -1.69 -0.33
CA LYS A 131 -13.50 -1.69 0.47
C LYS A 131 -14.69 -2.23 -0.32
N ARG A 132 -15.55 -3.00 0.36
CA ARG A 132 -16.83 -3.49 -0.16
C ARG A 132 -16.69 -4.26 -1.48
N GLY A 133 -15.68 -5.12 -1.57
CA GLY A 133 -15.44 -5.95 -2.76
C GLY A 133 -14.91 -5.18 -3.97
N LYS A 134 -14.41 -3.96 -3.77
CA LYS A 134 -13.87 -3.10 -4.82
C LYS A 134 -12.49 -2.56 -4.46
N MET A 135 -11.69 -2.35 -5.48
CA MET A 135 -10.45 -1.63 -5.41
C MET A 135 -10.58 -0.30 -6.16
N HIS A 136 -10.20 0.80 -5.51
CA HIS A 136 -10.08 2.11 -6.12
C HIS A 136 -8.62 2.53 -6.06
N ALA A 137 -7.98 2.63 -7.20
CA ALA A 137 -6.59 3.08 -7.33
C ALA A 137 -6.57 4.52 -7.84
N TYR A 138 -6.15 5.45 -6.98
CA TYR A 138 -5.97 6.86 -7.32
C TYR A 138 -4.59 7.05 -7.91
N LEU A 139 -4.54 7.41 -9.18
CA LEU A 139 -3.28 7.60 -9.90
C LEU A 139 -2.65 8.94 -9.55
N VAL A 140 -1.40 9.12 -9.93
CA VAL A 140 -0.62 10.34 -9.75
C VAL A 140 -1.45 11.58 -10.04
N SER A 141 -1.56 12.48 -9.05
CA SER A 141 -2.36 13.70 -9.15
C SER A 141 -1.76 14.74 -10.10
N ASN A 142 -0.42 14.76 -10.23
CA ASN A 142 0.24 15.59 -11.23
C ASN A 142 0.00 15.04 -12.64
N GLN A 143 -0.91 15.66 -13.39
CA GLN A 143 -1.26 15.24 -14.74
C GLN A 143 -0.12 15.37 -15.76
N LYS A 144 0.93 16.09 -15.43
CA LYS A 144 2.16 16.23 -16.23
C LYS A 144 3.23 15.20 -15.86
N SER A 145 2.92 14.28 -14.94
CA SER A 145 3.86 13.22 -14.56
C SER A 145 4.24 12.36 -15.74
N ALA A 146 5.51 11.99 -15.85
CA ALA A 146 6.02 11.05 -16.84
C ALA A 146 5.30 9.68 -16.79
N PHE A 147 4.62 9.37 -15.69
CA PHE A 147 3.79 8.16 -15.57
C PHE A 147 2.76 8.06 -16.69
N TYR A 148 2.12 9.15 -17.06
CA TYR A 148 1.06 9.15 -18.09
C TYR A 148 1.57 8.92 -19.53
N GLU A 149 2.87 9.01 -19.74
CA GLU A 149 3.56 8.67 -20.99
C GLU A 149 4.32 7.33 -20.91
N SER A 150 4.14 6.60 -19.80
CA SER A 150 4.88 5.38 -19.51
C SER A 150 4.21 4.12 -20.05
N LYS A 151 5.02 3.07 -20.19
CA LYS A 151 4.55 1.72 -20.46
C LYS A 151 3.60 1.21 -19.38
N GLU A 152 3.88 1.51 -18.13
CA GLU A 152 3.05 1.11 -17.00
C GLU A 152 1.62 1.68 -17.11
N PHE A 153 1.48 2.91 -17.55
CA PHE A 153 0.17 3.50 -17.79
C PHE A 153 -0.55 2.85 -18.99
N GLU A 154 0.17 2.56 -20.07
CA GLU A 154 -0.38 1.82 -21.22
C GLU A 154 -0.87 0.43 -20.82
N GLU A 155 -0.09 -0.31 -20.03
CA GLU A 155 -0.48 -1.62 -19.48
C GLU A 155 -1.76 -1.54 -18.65
N LEU A 156 -1.90 -0.49 -17.83
CA LEU A 156 -3.08 -0.24 -17.02
C LEU A 156 -4.32 0.02 -17.87
N ILE A 157 -4.22 0.87 -18.89
CA ILE A 157 -5.30 1.14 -19.85
C ILE A 157 -5.68 -0.14 -20.58
N GLN A 158 -4.70 -0.89 -21.09
CA GLN A 158 -4.95 -2.15 -21.78
C GLN A 158 -5.67 -3.17 -20.90
N TYR A 159 -5.30 -3.23 -19.63
CA TYR A 159 -5.99 -4.08 -18.65
C TYR A 159 -7.46 -3.67 -18.48
N CYS A 160 -7.73 -2.38 -18.31
CA CYS A 160 -9.09 -1.87 -18.19
C CYS A 160 -9.93 -2.16 -19.45
N MET A 161 -9.36 -2.00 -20.63
CA MET A 161 -10.04 -2.30 -21.89
C MET A 161 -10.37 -3.79 -22.03
N THR A 162 -9.43 -4.65 -21.66
CA THR A 162 -9.62 -6.11 -21.71
C THR A 162 -10.62 -6.61 -20.67
N ASN A 163 -10.65 -5.96 -19.49
CA ASN A 163 -11.49 -6.34 -18.36
C ASN A 163 -12.63 -5.34 -18.12
N TYR A 164 -13.19 -4.75 -19.15
CA TYR A 164 -14.18 -3.67 -19.08
C TYR A 164 -15.43 -4.00 -18.25
N LYS A 165 -15.75 -5.27 -18.06
CA LYS A 165 -16.89 -5.70 -17.23
C LYS A 165 -16.65 -5.50 -15.73
N ARG A 166 -15.38 -5.45 -15.29
CA ARG A 166 -15.02 -5.32 -13.88
C ARG A 166 -14.07 -4.16 -13.62
N CYS A 167 -13.47 -3.58 -14.65
CA CYS A 167 -12.50 -2.50 -14.54
C CYS A 167 -12.97 -1.27 -15.31
N ALA A 168 -12.85 -0.10 -14.67
CA ALA A 168 -13.14 1.18 -15.28
C ALA A 168 -12.11 2.24 -14.87
N LEU A 169 -11.70 3.06 -15.84
CA LEU A 169 -10.92 4.27 -15.59
C LEU A 169 -11.86 5.47 -15.64
N SER A 170 -11.86 6.30 -14.61
CA SER A 170 -12.64 7.52 -14.53
C SER A 170 -11.78 8.70 -14.08
N GLU A 171 -12.28 9.91 -14.35
CA GLU A 171 -11.69 11.15 -13.84
C GLU A 171 -12.74 11.90 -13.02
N LYS A 172 -12.40 12.24 -11.79
CA LYS A 172 -13.23 13.01 -10.87
C LYS A 172 -12.37 13.97 -10.08
N ASP A 173 -12.75 15.26 -10.06
CA ASP A 173 -12.04 16.32 -9.32
C ASP A 173 -10.53 16.36 -9.67
N ASN A 174 -10.19 16.26 -10.96
CA ASN A 174 -8.82 16.17 -11.49
C ASN A 174 -8.02 14.95 -11.01
N LYS A 175 -8.69 13.94 -10.45
CA LYS A 175 -8.08 12.67 -10.06
C LYS A 175 -8.49 11.56 -11.01
N ARG A 176 -7.52 10.83 -11.53
CA ARG A 176 -7.77 9.63 -12.33
C ARG A 176 -7.83 8.43 -11.41
N ILE A 177 -8.92 7.67 -11.53
CA ILE A 177 -9.22 6.56 -10.62
C ILE A 177 -9.48 5.31 -11.47
N VAL A 178 -8.74 4.24 -11.17
CA VAL A 178 -9.03 2.90 -11.69
C VAL A 178 -9.84 2.15 -10.66
N GLN A 179 -11.05 1.76 -11.03
CA GLN A 179 -11.92 0.92 -10.19
C GLN A 179 -11.92 -0.51 -10.71
N VAL A 180 -11.70 -1.48 -9.82
CA VAL A 180 -11.82 -2.91 -10.12
C VAL A 180 -12.79 -3.55 -9.14
N SER A 181 -13.77 -4.28 -9.68
CA SER A 181 -14.75 -5.03 -8.90
C SER A 181 -14.28 -6.47 -8.63
N ASN A 182 -14.99 -7.16 -7.71
CA ASN A 182 -14.66 -8.53 -7.28
C ASN A 182 -13.27 -8.64 -6.63
N ILE A 183 -12.96 -7.70 -5.75
CA ILE A 183 -11.77 -7.68 -4.92
C ILE A 183 -12.19 -7.96 -3.48
N ASN A 184 -12.11 -9.19 -3.06
CA ASN A 184 -12.58 -9.65 -1.74
C ASN A 184 -11.43 -9.96 -0.77
N SER A 185 -10.19 -9.89 -1.25
CA SER A 185 -8.98 -10.11 -0.46
C SER A 185 -7.84 -9.22 -0.95
N VAL A 186 -6.82 -9.06 -0.11
CA VAL A 186 -5.58 -8.39 -0.52
C VAL A 186 -4.90 -9.15 -1.66
N ASP A 187 -4.98 -10.46 -1.65
CA ASP A 187 -4.45 -11.32 -2.71
C ASP A 187 -5.14 -11.08 -4.06
N ASP A 188 -6.46 -10.84 -4.07
CA ASP A 188 -7.18 -10.47 -5.30
C ASP A 188 -6.65 -9.17 -5.89
N ALA A 189 -6.41 -8.16 -5.07
CA ALA A 189 -5.82 -6.90 -5.50
C ALA A 189 -4.38 -7.09 -6.01
N TYR A 190 -3.59 -7.88 -5.29
CA TYR A 190 -2.22 -8.20 -5.68
C TYR A 190 -2.16 -8.92 -7.05
N LYS A 191 -3.07 -9.85 -7.30
CA LYS A 191 -3.19 -10.55 -8.58
C LYS A 191 -3.49 -9.60 -9.74
N VAL A 192 -4.36 -8.60 -9.54
CA VAL A 192 -4.62 -7.57 -10.58
C VAL A 192 -3.32 -6.90 -11.00
N PHE A 193 -2.53 -6.43 -10.07
CA PHE A 193 -1.25 -5.78 -10.39
C PHE A 193 -0.21 -6.74 -10.99
N LYS A 194 -0.22 -8.01 -10.61
CA LYS A 194 0.63 -9.02 -11.25
C LYS A 194 0.25 -9.27 -12.71
N GLU A 195 -1.05 -9.29 -13.01
CA GLU A 195 -1.55 -9.47 -14.37
C GLU A 195 -1.17 -8.33 -15.30
N LEU A 196 -0.98 -7.10 -14.78
CA LEU A 196 -0.51 -5.96 -15.56
C LEU A 196 0.88 -6.22 -16.15
N ARG A 197 1.76 -6.92 -15.43
CA ARG A 197 3.14 -7.21 -15.86
C ARG A 197 3.27 -8.36 -16.86
N VAL A 198 2.31 -9.25 -16.92
CA VAL A 198 2.41 -10.52 -17.71
C VAL A 198 2.14 -10.33 -19.18
N LYS A 199 1.53 -9.20 -19.58
CA LYS A 199 1.13 -8.94 -20.97
C LYS A 199 2.11 -8.07 -21.77
N SER A 200 3.35 -7.96 -21.32
CA SER A 200 4.42 -7.25 -22.05
C SER A 200 5.33 -8.20 -22.81
#